data_40a1c8c909fc7864dd5aa271843a9384
#
_entry.id   40a1c8c909fc7864dd5aa271843a9384
#
_cell.length_a   1.000
_cell.length_b   1.000
_cell.length_c   1.000
_cell.angle_alpha   90.00
_cell.angle_beta   90.00
_cell.angle_gamma   90.00
#
_symmetry.space_group_name_H-M   'P 1'
#
loop_
_entity.id
_entity.type
_entity.pdbx_description
1 polymer ?
#
loop_
_entity_poly.entity_id
_entity_poly.type
_entity_poly.pdbx_seq_one_letter_code
_entity_poly.pdbx_strand_id
1 'polypeptide(L)'
;MSSIPDQSPADPAPTPSPFNYILSFLLVGICWGFTTPFIRKAAVNYTAPTHSSITDPRRSWLSRQLAKAFFTVLGLLRSPGYAVPLILNLTGSIWFFLLVGQAELSLTVPITNSLAFLFTVLGEWYAEGKLITRDTWAGMLLVCAGIALCVYSKL
;
A
#
# COMPACT_ATOMS: atom_id res chain seq x y z
N MET A 1 -10.31 40.35 -42.43
CA MET A 1 -11.30 39.40 -41.84
C MET A 1 -10.52 38.14 -41.54
N SER A 2 -10.05 38.05 -40.32
CA SER A 2 -9.24 36.90 -39.85
C SER A 2 -10.22 35.82 -39.40
N SER A 3 -10.21 34.65 -40.07
CA SER A 3 -11.00 33.49 -39.73
C SER A 3 -10.39 32.84 -38.46
N ILE A 4 -11.18 32.90 -37.37
CA ILE A 4 -10.88 32.15 -36.14
C ILE A 4 -10.96 30.64 -36.47
N PRO A 5 -9.94 29.83 -36.17
CA PRO A 5 -10.03 28.39 -36.37
C PRO A 5 -11.11 27.82 -35.45
N ASP A 6 -12.06 27.12 -36.05
CA ASP A 6 -13.10 26.31 -35.37
C ASP A 6 -12.41 25.28 -34.46
N GLN A 7 -12.36 25.55 -33.17
CA GLN A 7 -11.93 24.57 -32.16
C GLN A 7 -13.11 23.65 -31.95
N SER A 8 -13.16 22.59 -32.76
CA SER A 8 -14.02 21.43 -32.49
C SER A 8 -13.78 20.97 -31.03
N PRO A 9 -14.81 20.78 -30.21
CA PRO A 9 -14.64 20.27 -28.84
C PRO A 9 -13.87 18.95 -28.91
N ALA A 10 -12.73 18.89 -28.24
CA ALA A 10 -11.97 17.65 -28.12
C ALA A 10 -12.90 16.56 -27.59
N ASP A 11 -13.01 15.44 -28.30
CA ASP A 11 -13.77 14.27 -27.85
C ASP A 11 -13.39 13.94 -26.42
N PRO A 12 -14.35 13.75 -25.49
CA PRO A 12 -14.05 13.38 -24.13
C PRO A 12 -13.26 12.05 -24.14
N ALA A 13 -12.13 12.04 -23.45
CA ALA A 13 -11.30 10.84 -23.33
C ALA A 13 -12.16 9.64 -22.93
N PRO A 14 -11.98 8.47 -23.55
CA PRO A 14 -12.81 7.29 -23.29
C PRO A 14 -12.76 6.94 -21.81
N THR A 15 -13.92 6.93 -21.16
CA THR A 15 -14.03 6.51 -19.75
C THR A 15 -13.52 5.08 -19.60
N PRO A 16 -12.59 4.81 -18.68
CA PRO A 16 -12.07 3.46 -18.49
C PRO A 16 -13.22 2.48 -18.17
N SER A 17 -13.14 1.27 -18.69
CA SER A 17 -14.18 0.27 -18.44
C SER A 17 -14.30 -0.03 -16.94
N PRO A 18 -15.50 -0.35 -16.41
CA PRO A 18 -15.69 -0.74 -15.01
C PRO A 18 -14.74 -1.86 -14.55
N PHE A 19 -14.39 -2.75 -15.46
CA PHE A 19 -13.46 -3.84 -15.22
C PHE A 19 -12.04 -3.32 -14.86
N ASN A 20 -11.56 -2.30 -15.56
CA ASN A 20 -10.25 -1.70 -15.29
C ASN A 20 -10.20 -1.06 -13.89
N TYR A 21 -11.29 -0.45 -13.44
CA TYR A 21 -11.39 0.10 -12.08
C TYR A 21 -11.32 -1.00 -11.03
N ILE A 22 -12.11 -2.07 -11.17
CA ILE A 22 -12.12 -3.20 -10.22
C ILE A 22 -10.73 -3.83 -10.16
N LEU A 23 -10.11 -4.07 -11.31
CA LEU A 23 -8.76 -4.65 -11.37
C LEU A 23 -7.73 -3.75 -10.67
N SER A 24 -7.81 -2.44 -10.88
CA SER A 24 -6.91 -1.47 -10.25
C SER A 24 -7.07 -1.43 -8.73
N PHE A 25 -8.31 -1.44 -8.22
CA PHE A 25 -8.58 -1.51 -6.77
C PHE A 25 -8.02 -2.78 -6.16
N LEU A 26 -8.23 -3.93 -6.81
CA LEU A 26 -7.69 -5.21 -6.35
C LEU A 26 -6.16 -5.20 -6.35
N LEU A 27 -5.54 -4.68 -7.41
CA LEU A 27 -4.09 -4.60 -7.52
C LEU A 27 -3.49 -3.76 -6.40
N VAL A 28 -4.03 -2.57 -6.14
CA VAL A 28 -3.57 -1.70 -5.06
C VAL A 28 -3.80 -2.37 -3.70
N GLY A 29 -4.97 -2.96 -3.47
CA GLY A 29 -5.30 -3.69 -2.25
C GLY A 29 -4.33 -4.83 -1.96
N ILE A 30 -3.98 -5.63 -2.97
CA ILE A 30 -2.99 -6.70 -2.87
C ILE A 30 -1.60 -6.12 -2.57
N CYS A 31 -1.16 -5.13 -3.36
CA CYS A 31 0.17 -4.53 -3.18
C CYS A 31 0.36 -3.93 -1.79
N TRP A 32 -0.63 -3.25 -1.24
CA TRP A 32 -0.54 -2.66 0.09
C TRP A 32 -0.84 -3.66 1.20
N GLY A 33 -1.93 -4.41 1.06
CA GLY A 33 -2.41 -5.30 2.11
C GLY A 33 -1.53 -6.54 2.26
N PHE A 34 -1.38 -7.31 1.19
CA PHE A 34 -0.70 -8.60 1.27
C PHE A 34 0.80 -8.46 1.57
N THR A 35 1.46 -7.37 1.13
CA THR A 35 2.90 -7.18 1.37
C THR A 35 3.22 -6.70 2.79
N THR A 36 2.29 -6.00 3.45
CA THR A 36 2.50 -5.41 4.80
C THR A 36 2.95 -6.42 5.86
N PRO A 37 2.34 -7.61 6.01
CA PRO A 37 2.79 -8.61 6.98
C PRO A 37 4.20 -9.13 6.73
N PHE A 38 4.61 -9.25 5.47
CA PHE A 38 5.97 -9.67 5.11
C PHE A 38 7.01 -8.61 5.47
N ILE A 39 6.72 -7.34 5.19
CA ILE A 39 7.56 -6.21 5.59
C ILE A 39 7.73 -6.20 7.11
N ARG A 40 6.61 -6.34 7.85
CA ARG A 40 6.62 -6.38 9.31
C ARG A 40 7.42 -7.58 9.84
N LYS A 41 7.18 -8.78 9.33
CA LYS A 41 7.90 -10.00 9.73
C LYS A 41 9.40 -9.86 9.49
N ALA A 42 9.80 -9.34 8.33
CA ALA A 42 11.20 -9.12 8.01
C ALA A 42 11.84 -8.06 8.94
N ALA A 43 11.13 -6.98 9.26
CA ALA A 43 11.61 -5.93 10.15
C ALA A 43 11.76 -6.42 11.60
N VAL A 44 10.80 -7.20 12.12
CA VAL A 44 10.84 -7.75 13.49
C VAL A 44 11.99 -8.76 13.65
N ASN A 45 12.22 -9.59 12.64
CA ASN A 45 13.26 -10.60 12.66
C ASN A 45 14.66 -10.07 12.31
N TYR A 46 14.76 -8.79 11.94
CA TYR A 46 16.03 -8.19 11.56
C TYR A 46 16.88 -7.85 12.79
N THR A 47 18.08 -8.41 12.86
CA THR A 47 19.07 -8.06 13.87
C THR A 47 20.04 -7.02 13.29
N ALA A 48 20.02 -5.82 13.85
CA ALA A 48 20.89 -4.74 13.38
C ALA A 48 22.37 -5.12 13.57
N PRO A 49 23.24 -4.94 12.55
CA PRO A 49 24.65 -5.22 12.67
C PRO A 49 25.29 -4.26 13.69
N THR A 50 26.17 -4.80 14.52
CA THR A 50 27.00 -4.02 15.45
C THR A 50 28.07 -3.28 14.65
N HIS A 51 27.95 -1.97 14.54
CA HIS A 51 28.96 -1.12 13.88
C HIS A 51 29.76 -0.33 14.92
N SER A 52 31.03 -0.18 14.72
CA SER A 52 31.91 0.59 15.62
C SER A 52 31.41 2.01 15.88
N SER A 53 30.75 2.62 14.88
CA SER A 53 30.14 3.95 15.00
C SER A 53 28.96 4.03 15.98
N ILE A 54 28.34 2.89 16.34
CA ILE A 54 27.21 2.80 17.27
C ILE A 54 27.75 2.62 18.71
N THR A 55 28.91 1.98 18.84
CA THR A 55 29.49 1.57 20.16
C THR A 55 30.47 2.59 20.72
N ASP A 56 30.87 3.61 19.95
CA ASP A 56 31.85 4.61 20.35
C ASP A 56 31.29 5.52 21.49
N PRO A 57 31.84 5.44 22.72
CA PRO A 57 31.38 6.24 23.86
C PRO A 57 31.69 7.75 23.73
N ARG A 58 32.59 8.15 22.81
CA ARG A 58 32.94 9.55 22.57
C ARG A 58 31.91 10.32 21.75
N ARG A 59 30.94 9.61 21.11
CA ARG A 59 29.88 10.24 20.32
C ARG A 59 28.69 10.63 21.17
N SER A 60 28.07 11.77 20.84
CA SER A 60 26.83 12.20 21.44
C SER A 60 25.76 11.11 21.33
N TRP A 61 24.91 10.96 22.34
CA TRP A 61 23.79 10.03 22.36
C TRP A 61 22.94 10.13 21.11
N LEU A 62 22.63 11.36 20.64
CA LEU A 62 21.84 11.60 19.45
C LEU A 62 22.52 11.07 18.17
N SER A 63 23.83 11.31 18.01
CA SER A 63 24.56 10.81 16.83
C SER A 63 24.65 9.29 16.80
N ARG A 64 24.69 8.63 17.96
CA ARG A 64 24.64 7.16 18.06
C ARG A 64 23.28 6.61 17.66
N GLN A 65 22.18 7.25 18.08
CA GLN A 65 20.83 6.84 17.68
C GLN A 65 20.59 7.04 16.19
N LEU A 66 21.03 8.16 15.63
CA LEU A 66 20.94 8.41 14.19
C LEU A 66 21.77 7.40 13.38
N ALA A 67 22.98 7.10 13.81
CA ALA A 67 23.82 6.08 13.17
C ALA A 67 23.16 4.69 13.25
N LYS A 68 22.61 4.32 14.42
CA LYS A 68 21.87 3.06 14.59
C LYS A 68 20.69 2.98 13.64
N ALA A 69 19.86 4.03 13.59
CA ALA A 69 18.71 4.09 12.69
C ALA A 69 19.13 3.97 11.21
N PHE A 70 20.16 4.71 10.81
CA PHE A 70 20.69 4.70 9.44
C PHE A 70 21.18 3.30 9.03
N PHE A 71 22.03 2.66 9.84
CA PHE A 71 22.53 1.32 9.52
C PHE A 71 21.44 0.25 9.58
N THR A 72 20.44 0.40 10.45
CA THR A 72 19.30 -0.51 10.50
C THR A 72 18.46 -0.39 9.22
N VAL A 73 18.10 0.82 8.80
CA VAL A 73 17.35 1.07 7.57
C VAL A 73 18.12 0.57 6.35
N LEU A 74 19.41 0.89 6.25
CA LEU A 74 20.24 0.45 5.14
C LEU A 74 20.35 -1.09 5.09
N GLY A 75 20.48 -1.73 6.24
CA GLY A 75 20.54 -3.18 6.33
C GLY A 75 19.21 -3.86 5.97
N LEU A 76 18.08 -3.29 6.41
CA LEU A 76 16.74 -3.74 6.01
C LEU A 76 16.54 -3.63 4.50
N LEU A 77 16.90 -2.49 3.90
CA LEU A 77 16.78 -2.28 2.45
C LEU A 77 17.68 -3.23 1.63
N ARG A 78 18.79 -3.69 2.20
CA ARG A 78 19.65 -4.71 1.58
C ARG A 78 19.13 -6.13 1.77
N SER A 79 18.23 -6.36 2.70
CA SER A 79 17.62 -7.67 2.94
C SER A 79 16.53 -7.94 1.90
N PRO A 80 16.63 -8.98 1.06
CA PRO A 80 15.62 -9.26 0.03
C PRO A 80 14.24 -9.56 0.64
N GLY A 81 14.20 -10.17 1.82
CA GLY A 81 12.94 -10.44 2.54
C GLY A 81 12.17 -9.19 2.96
N TYR A 82 12.84 -8.03 3.06
CA TYR A 82 12.22 -6.74 3.32
C TYR A 82 12.07 -5.91 2.03
N ALA A 83 13.11 -5.87 1.21
CA ALA A 83 13.17 -5.01 0.02
C ALA A 83 12.13 -5.41 -1.04
N VAL A 84 11.96 -6.70 -1.32
CA VAL A 84 11.01 -7.17 -2.34
C VAL A 84 9.58 -6.81 -1.98
N PRO A 85 9.05 -7.16 -0.78
CA PRO A 85 7.71 -6.72 -0.38
C PRO A 85 7.56 -5.20 -0.34
N LEU A 86 8.61 -4.46 0.06
CA LEU A 86 8.59 -3.00 0.07
C LEU A 86 8.45 -2.41 -1.34
N ILE A 87 9.20 -2.91 -2.32
CA ILE A 87 9.11 -2.45 -3.71
C ILE A 87 7.70 -2.72 -4.25
N LEU A 88 7.16 -3.91 -4.01
CA LEU A 88 5.79 -4.25 -4.41
C LEU A 88 4.76 -3.32 -3.74
N ASN A 89 4.94 -3.01 -2.46
CA ASN A 89 4.08 -2.06 -1.74
C ASN A 89 4.12 -0.67 -2.36
N LEU A 90 5.31 -0.16 -2.67
CA LEU A 90 5.50 1.14 -3.34
C LEU A 90 4.91 1.16 -4.76
N THR A 91 4.99 0.06 -5.49
CA THR A 91 4.34 -0.07 -6.81
C THR A 91 2.83 0.13 -6.70
N GLY A 92 2.20 -0.38 -5.64
CA GLY A 92 0.79 -0.13 -5.33
C GLY A 92 0.46 1.36 -5.22
N SER A 93 1.37 2.18 -4.69
CA SER A 93 1.17 3.63 -4.60
C SER A 93 1.14 4.31 -5.97
N ILE A 94 1.94 3.85 -6.93
CA ILE A 94 1.92 4.35 -8.31
C ILE A 94 0.55 4.06 -8.94
N TRP A 95 0.06 2.83 -8.84
CA TRP A 95 -1.26 2.44 -9.32
C TRP A 95 -2.38 3.23 -8.63
N PHE A 96 -2.26 3.47 -7.33
CA PHE A 96 -3.22 4.27 -6.60
C PHE A 96 -3.30 5.71 -7.12
N PHE A 97 -2.16 6.37 -7.39
CA PHE A 97 -2.12 7.70 -7.98
C PHE A 97 -2.79 7.75 -9.36
N LEU A 98 -2.56 6.76 -10.20
CA LEU A 98 -3.21 6.66 -11.51
C LEU A 98 -4.72 6.50 -11.36
N LEU A 99 -5.16 5.71 -10.40
CA LEU A 99 -6.58 5.46 -10.12
C LEU A 99 -7.29 6.71 -9.60
N VAL A 100 -6.66 7.42 -8.66
CA VAL A 100 -7.20 8.67 -8.07
C VAL A 100 -7.36 9.77 -9.12
N GLY A 101 -6.50 9.82 -10.13
CA GLY A 101 -6.63 10.76 -11.24
C GLY A 101 -7.83 10.51 -12.15
N GLN A 102 -8.47 9.35 -12.06
CA GLN A 102 -9.55 8.93 -12.96
C GLN A 102 -10.88 8.62 -12.25
N ALA A 103 -10.89 8.51 -10.92
CA ALA A 103 -12.05 8.12 -10.12
C ALA A 103 -12.34 9.13 -9.00
N GLU A 104 -13.58 9.15 -8.50
CA GLU A 104 -13.94 9.99 -7.36
C GLU A 104 -13.18 9.56 -6.09
N LEU A 105 -12.47 10.51 -5.48
CA LEU A 105 -11.69 10.30 -4.24
C LEU A 105 -12.54 9.76 -3.09
N SER A 106 -13.78 10.22 -2.98
CA SER A 106 -14.71 9.84 -1.90
C SER A 106 -14.99 8.34 -1.83
N LEU A 107 -14.93 7.65 -2.97
CA LEU A 107 -15.11 6.20 -3.08
C LEU A 107 -13.77 5.45 -3.16
N THR A 108 -12.83 6.00 -3.91
CA THR A 108 -11.54 5.36 -4.18
C THR A 108 -10.78 5.05 -2.89
N VAL A 109 -10.69 6.02 -1.96
CA VAL A 109 -9.94 5.87 -0.71
C VAL A 109 -10.55 4.83 0.24
N PRO A 110 -11.87 4.87 0.56
CA PRO A 110 -12.47 3.86 1.42
C PRO A 110 -12.40 2.45 0.85
N ILE A 111 -12.67 2.28 -0.45
CA ILE A 111 -12.63 0.96 -1.10
C ILE A 111 -11.22 0.39 -1.07
N THR A 112 -10.22 1.18 -1.46
CA THR A 112 -8.81 0.74 -1.48
C THR A 112 -8.31 0.35 -0.09
N ASN A 113 -8.60 1.18 0.93
CA ASN A 113 -8.19 0.89 2.31
C ASN A 113 -8.87 -0.36 2.86
N SER A 114 -10.15 -0.55 2.55
CA SER A 114 -10.90 -1.74 2.95
C SER A 114 -10.35 -3.00 2.30
N LEU A 115 -10.04 -2.96 1.01
CA LEU A 115 -9.39 -4.07 0.32
C LEU A 115 -7.99 -4.34 0.86
N ALA A 116 -7.20 -3.30 1.12
CA ALA A 116 -5.88 -3.44 1.74
C ALA A 116 -5.98 -4.12 3.11
N PHE A 117 -6.99 -3.78 3.93
CA PHE A 117 -7.27 -4.46 5.20
C PHE A 117 -7.56 -5.96 4.99
N LEU A 118 -8.45 -6.31 4.07
CA LEU A 118 -8.79 -7.70 3.77
C LEU A 118 -7.55 -8.51 3.34
N PHE A 119 -6.75 -7.94 2.44
CA PHE A 119 -5.50 -8.59 2.00
C PHE A 119 -4.43 -8.62 3.09
N THR A 120 -4.42 -7.67 4.03
CA THR A 120 -3.52 -7.73 5.20
C THR A 120 -3.85 -8.93 6.08
N VAL A 121 -5.13 -9.16 6.36
CA VAL A 121 -5.56 -10.33 7.16
C VAL A 121 -5.18 -11.64 6.47
N LEU A 122 -5.38 -11.74 5.16
CA LEU A 122 -4.95 -12.91 4.38
C LEU A 122 -3.43 -13.07 4.38
N GLY A 123 -2.69 -11.97 4.26
CA GLY A 123 -1.24 -11.96 4.33
C GLY A 123 -0.70 -12.37 5.70
N GLU A 124 -1.33 -11.94 6.80
CA GLU A 124 -0.98 -12.38 8.17
C GLU A 124 -1.21 -13.88 8.38
N TRP A 125 -2.33 -14.38 7.89
CA TRP A 125 -2.61 -15.81 7.93
C TRP A 125 -1.52 -16.62 7.19
N TYR A 126 -1.13 -16.16 5.99
CA TYR A 126 -0.14 -16.85 5.18
C TYR A 126 1.30 -16.67 5.71
N ALA A 127 1.71 -15.44 6.04
CA ALA A 127 3.10 -15.12 6.42
C ALA A 127 3.44 -15.49 7.85
N GLU A 128 2.48 -15.34 8.78
CA GLU A 128 2.69 -15.50 10.21
C GLU A 128 1.97 -16.73 10.78
N GLY A 129 1.16 -17.41 9.98
CA GLY A 129 0.36 -18.56 10.43
C GLY A 129 -0.72 -18.21 11.46
N LYS A 130 -1.10 -16.93 11.55
CA LYS A 130 -2.12 -16.47 12.49
C LYS A 130 -3.48 -17.04 12.11
N LEU A 131 -4.14 -17.67 13.07
CA LEU A 131 -5.53 -18.11 12.89
C LEU A 131 -6.46 -16.89 12.85
N ILE A 132 -7.29 -16.85 11.81
CA ILE A 132 -8.31 -15.78 11.67
C ILE A 132 -9.40 -16.07 12.71
N THR A 133 -9.56 -15.18 13.68
CA THR A 133 -10.59 -15.30 14.72
C THR A 133 -11.98 -15.06 14.14
N ARG A 134 -13.03 -15.52 14.87
CA ARG A 134 -14.43 -15.29 14.47
C ARG A 134 -14.75 -13.81 14.37
N ASP A 135 -14.20 -12.98 15.26
CA ASP A 135 -14.40 -11.54 15.27
C ASP A 135 -13.75 -10.88 14.03
N THR A 136 -12.59 -11.38 13.60
CA THR A 136 -11.93 -10.93 12.36
C THR A 136 -12.78 -11.29 11.14
N TRP A 137 -13.37 -12.49 11.08
CA TRP A 137 -14.29 -12.88 10.01
C TRP A 137 -15.52 -11.97 9.98
N ALA A 138 -16.11 -11.69 11.14
CA ALA A 138 -17.24 -10.76 11.24
C ALA A 138 -16.88 -9.36 10.74
N GLY A 139 -15.68 -8.85 11.11
CA GLY A 139 -15.16 -7.57 10.63
C GLY A 139 -14.95 -7.56 9.11
N MET A 140 -14.39 -8.63 8.54
CA MET A 140 -14.20 -8.76 7.08
C MET A 140 -15.55 -8.73 6.34
N LEU A 141 -16.56 -9.46 6.83
CA LEU A 141 -17.90 -9.44 6.24
C LEU A 141 -18.53 -8.06 6.31
N LEU A 142 -18.38 -7.36 7.43
CA LEU A 142 -18.89 -6.01 7.60
C LEU A 142 -18.24 -5.01 6.64
N VAL A 143 -16.93 -5.12 6.44
CA VAL A 143 -16.16 -4.33 5.47
C VAL A 143 -16.65 -4.60 4.04
N CYS A 144 -16.81 -5.87 3.65
CA CYS A 144 -17.33 -6.23 2.34
C CYS A 144 -18.75 -5.68 2.11
N ALA A 145 -19.63 -5.77 3.13
CA ALA A 145 -20.96 -5.20 3.07
C ALA A 145 -20.93 -3.68 2.91
N GLY A 146 -20.04 -3.00 3.64
CA GLY A 146 -19.83 -1.55 3.51
C GLY A 146 -19.38 -1.14 2.11
N ILE A 147 -18.41 -1.86 1.52
CA ILE A 147 -17.98 -1.62 0.13
C ILE A 147 -19.15 -1.81 -0.84
N ALA A 148 -19.90 -2.90 -0.68
CA ALA A 148 -21.05 -3.18 -1.55
C ALA A 148 -22.11 -2.07 -1.47
N LEU A 149 -22.43 -1.58 -0.28
CA LEU A 149 -23.34 -0.45 -0.08
C LEU A 149 -22.80 0.84 -0.72
N CYS A 150 -21.51 1.14 -0.55
CA CYS A 150 -20.89 2.30 -1.17
C CYS A 150 -20.95 2.25 -2.71
N VAL A 151 -20.68 1.09 -3.29
CA VAL A 151 -20.78 0.90 -4.75
C VAL A 151 -22.24 1.01 -5.20
N TYR A 152 -23.17 0.37 -4.50
CA TYR A 152 -24.61 0.42 -4.83
C TYR A 152 -25.20 1.82 -4.76
N SER A 153 -24.75 2.66 -3.83
CA SER A 153 -25.23 4.03 -3.67
C SER A 153 -24.82 4.97 -4.83
N LYS A 154 -23.91 4.53 -5.69
CA LYS A 154 -23.39 5.30 -6.84
C LYS A 154 -23.88 4.76 -8.21
N LEU A 155 -24.54 3.61 -8.21
CA LEU A 155 -25.21 3.07 -9.39
C LEU A 155 -26.62 3.68 -9.54
#